data_a9ba50428d06357ce09d437310614810
#
_entry.id   a9ba50428d06357ce09d437310614810
#
_cell.length_a   1.000
_cell.length_b   1.000
_cell.length_c   1.000
_cell.angle_alpha   90.00
_cell.angle_beta   90.00
_cell.angle_gamma   90.00
#
_symmetry.space_group_name_H-M   'P 1'
#
loop_
_entity.id
_entity.type
_entity.pdbx_description
1 polymer ?
#
loop_
_entity_poly.entity_id
_entity_poly.type
_entity_poly.pdbx_seq_one_letter_code
_entity_poly.pdbx_strand_id
1 'polypeptide(L)'
;MTNNILRDLNAKIEMLDRSVSEMRMQVNKESSEMNDIANQMATLKSKYDMKKLSVMQMTKKLEEKTKILTEARNAYNKIVVNTTKLIEAVSNEAINDK
;
A
#
# COMPACT_ATOMS: atom_id res chain seq x y z
N MET A 1 70.11 0.28 -14.45
CA MET A 1 69.30 -0.47 -13.54
C MET A 1 68.38 0.42 -12.70
N THR A 2 68.91 1.43 -12.06
CA THR A 2 68.14 2.33 -11.21
C THR A 2 67.02 3.07 -11.97
N ASN A 3 67.29 3.50 -13.21
CA ASN A 3 66.31 4.20 -14.05
C ASN A 3 65.15 3.33 -14.47
N ASN A 4 65.36 2.02 -14.64
CA ASN A 4 64.27 1.09 -14.98
C ASN A 4 63.35 0.88 -13.79
N ILE A 5 63.90 0.81 -12.59
CA ILE A 5 63.11 0.65 -11.34
C ILE A 5 62.25 1.90 -11.10
N LEU A 6 62.83 3.08 -11.27
CA LEU A 6 62.12 4.35 -11.14
C LEU A 6 61.04 4.51 -12.19
N ARG A 7 61.33 4.08 -13.43
CA ARG A 7 60.34 4.11 -14.52
C ARG A 7 59.18 3.17 -14.25
N ASP A 8 59.45 1.95 -13.80
CA ASP A 8 58.42 0.96 -13.44
C ASP A 8 57.60 1.45 -12.28
N LEU A 9 58.22 2.02 -11.25
CA LEU A 9 57.53 2.58 -10.10
C LEU A 9 56.62 3.74 -10.52
N ASN A 10 57.09 4.64 -11.36
CA ASN A 10 56.32 5.75 -11.87
C ASN A 10 55.13 5.28 -12.69
N ALA A 11 55.30 4.26 -13.53
CA ALA A 11 54.20 3.66 -14.29
C ALA A 11 53.13 3.06 -13.38
N LYS A 12 53.52 2.39 -12.30
CA LYS A 12 52.60 1.84 -11.31
C LYS A 12 51.86 2.94 -10.57
N ILE A 13 52.55 4.03 -10.24
CA ILE A 13 51.94 5.20 -9.58
C ILE A 13 50.88 5.82 -10.50
N GLU A 14 51.16 5.98 -11.78
CA GLU A 14 50.23 6.51 -12.77
C GLU A 14 48.99 5.61 -12.92
N MET A 15 49.21 4.29 -12.99
CA MET A 15 48.11 3.32 -13.04
C MET A 15 47.22 3.39 -11.79
N LEU A 16 47.85 3.49 -10.62
CA LEU A 16 47.12 3.61 -9.35
C LEU A 16 46.34 4.93 -9.27
N ASP A 17 46.95 6.01 -9.75
CA ASP A 17 46.29 7.32 -9.80
C ASP A 17 45.04 7.30 -10.67
N ARG A 18 45.13 6.66 -11.84
CA ARG A 18 43.93 6.46 -12.70
C ARG A 18 42.87 5.61 -12.01
N SER A 19 43.29 4.52 -11.38
CA SER A 19 42.40 3.64 -10.65
C SER A 19 41.68 4.38 -9.54
N VAL A 20 42.38 5.21 -8.78
CA VAL A 20 41.78 6.07 -7.72
C VAL A 20 40.80 7.06 -8.31
N SER A 21 41.13 7.70 -9.43
CA SER A 21 40.25 8.64 -10.10
C SER A 21 38.96 7.96 -10.59
N GLU A 22 39.07 6.79 -11.19
CA GLU A 22 37.92 6.00 -11.65
C GLU A 22 37.04 5.56 -10.47
N MET A 23 37.68 5.11 -9.38
CA MET A 23 36.96 4.74 -8.16
C MET A 23 36.18 5.92 -7.56
N ARG A 24 36.81 7.10 -7.52
CA ARG A 24 36.15 8.31 -7.03
C ARG A 24 34.95 8.66 -7.86
N MET A 25 35.06 8.56 -9.18
CA MET A 25 33.91 8.80 -10.08
C MET A 25 32.82 7.80 -9.83
N GLN A 26 33.16 6.54 -9.66
CA GLN A 26 32.19 5.48 -9.37
C GLN A 26 31.50 5.68 -8.00
N VAL A 27 32.27 6.02 -6.97
CA VAL A 27 31.73 6.33 -5.64
C VAL A 27 30.76 7.51 -5.71
N ASN A 28 31.13 8.57 -6.44
CA ASN A 28 30.27 9.74 -6.59
C ASN A 28 28.96 9.39 -7.32
N LYS A 29 29.05 8.57 -8.37
CA LYS A 29 27.89 8.09 -9.13
C LYS A 29 26.96 7.27 -8.23
N GLU A 30 27.52 6.28 -7.54
CA GLU A 30 26.75 5.42 -6.63
C GLU A 30 26.13 6.21 -5.49
N SER A 31 26.86 7.18 -4.93
CA SER A 31 26.34 8.06 -3.87
C SER A 31 25.17 8.92 -4.37
N SER A 32 25.27 9.44 -5.59
CA SER A 32 24.19 10.21 -6.20
C SER A 32 22.95 9.33 -6.43
N GLU A 33 23.14 8.13 -6.96
CA GLU A 33 22.05 7.15 -7.15
C GLU A 33 21.41 6.78 -5.81
N MET A 34 22.22 6.58 -4.77
CA MET A 34 21.73 6.29 -3.43
C MET A 34 20.85 7.42 -2.88
N ASN A 35 21.27 8.68 -3.09
CA ASN A 35 20.47 9.82 -2.67
C ASN A 35 19.14 9.91 -3.43
N ASP A 36 19.13 9.61 -4.72
CA ASP A 36 17.91 9.57 -5.53
C ASP A 36 16.95 8.48 -5.02
N ILE A 37 17.48 7.32 -4.71
CA ILE A 37 16.70 6.22 -4.13
C ILE A 37 16.12 6.63 -2.77
N ALA A 38 16.92 7.28 -1.92
CA ALA A 38 16.45 7.77 -0.62
C ALA A 38 15.29 8.76 -0.77
N ASN A 39 15.37 9.65 -1.76
CA ASN A 39 14.29 10.59 -2.06
C ASN A 39 13.03 9.88 -2.56
N GLN A 40 13.18 8.87 -3.40
CA GLN A 40 12.08 8.03 -3.88
C GLN A 40 11.43 7.27 -2.72
N MET A 41 12.22 6.75 -1.80
CA MET A 41 11.72 6.06 -0.60
C MET A 41 10.90 7.00 0.28
N ALA A 42 11.36 8.24 0.49
CA ALA A 42 10.63 9.24 1.25
C ALA A 42 9.28 9.57 0.59
N THR A 43 9.26 9.73 -0.73
CA THR A 43 8.04 9.97 -1.49
C THR A 43 7.08 8.78 -1.39
N LEU A 44 7.57 7.57 -1.53
CA LEU A 44 6.78 6.34 -1.42
C LEU A 44 6.21 6.18 0.00
N LYS A 45 7.00 6.47 1.02
CA LYS A 45 6.53 6.43 2.41
C LYS A 45 5.37 7.40 2.62
N SER A 46 5.49 8.62 2.11
CA SER A 46 4.43 9.62 2.20
C SER A 46 3.15 9.13 1.52
N LYS A 47 3.28 8.56 0.33
CA LYS A 47 2.14 7.97 -0.40
C LYS A 47 1.52 6.80 0.36
N TYR A 48 2.35 5.95 0.95
CA TYR A 48 1.89 4.83 1.77
C TYR A 48 1.09 5.33 2.97
N ASP A 49 1.59 6.33 3.68
CA ASP A 49 0.92 6.88 4.87
C ASP A 49 -0.44 7.48 4.50
N MET A 50 -0.52 8.18 3.37
CA MET A 50 -1.78 8.74 2.87
C MET A 50 -2.77 7.64 2.47
N LYS A 51 -2.30 6.59 1.80
CA LYS A 51 -3.13 5.44 1.42
C LYS A 51 -3.62 4.69 2.65
N LYS A 52 -2.76 4.51 3.63
CA LYS A 52 -3.12 3.86 4.90
C LYS A 52 -4.25 4.61 5.60
N LEU A 53 -4.14 5.93 5.68
CA LEU A 53 -5.19 6.77 6.25
C LEU A 53 -6.50 6.65 5.47
N SER A 54 -6.43 6.68 4.15
CA SER A 54 -7.58 6.51 3.27
C SER A 54 -8.26 5.15 3.50
N VAL A 55 -7.48 4.08 3.55
CA VAL A 55 -8.00 2.73 3.83
C VAL A 55 -8.68 2.65 5.18
N MET A 56 -8.11 3.26 6.22
CA MET A 56 -8.72 3.29 7.56
C MET A 56 -10.07 4.01 7.54
N GLN A 57 -10.17 5.15 6.85
CA GLN A 57 -11.42 5.90 6.73
C GLN A 57 -12.47 5.13 5.94
N MET A 58 -12.07 4.50 4.83
CA MET A 58 -12.98 3.68 4.01
C MET A 58 -13.46 2.45 4.75
N THR A 59 -12.59 1.81 5.52
CA THR A 59 -12.95 0.65 6.36
C THR A 59 -14.00 1.03 7.39
N LYS A 60 -13.83 2.18 8.03
CA LYS A 60 -14.81 2.68 9.00
C LYS A 60 -16.17 2.93 8.35
N LYS A 61 -16.19 3.56 7.18
CA LYS A 61 -17.42 3.79 6.41
C LYS A 61 -18.07 2.48 6.00
N LEU A 62 -17.27 1.50 5.59
CA LEU A 62 -17.75 0.17 5.23
C LEU A 62 -18.43 -0.50 6.42
N GLU A 63 -17.83 -0.45 7.59
CA GLU A 63 -18.41 -1.02 8.82
C GLU A 63 -19.75 -0.36 9.16
N GLU A 64 -19.83 0.97 9.08
CA GLU A 64 -21.05 1.72 9.32
C GLU A 64 -22.17 1.34 8.34
N LYS A 65 -21.83 1.27 7.04
CA LYS A 65 -22.80 0.89 5.99
C LYS A 65 -23.24 -0.56 6.13
N THR A 66 -22.32 -1.45 6.47
CA THR A 66 -22.63 -2.87 6.69
C THR A 66 -23.62 -3.02 7.86
N LYS A 67 -23.41 -2.28 8.93
CA LYS A 67 -24.32 -2.27 10.07
C LYS A 67 -25.71 -1.79 9.69
N ILE A 68 -25.81 -0.69 8.96
CA ILE A 68 -27.07 -0.14 8.47
C ILE A 68 -27.78 -1.15 7.57
N LEU A 69 -27.03 -1.78 6.65
CA LEU A 69 -27.58 -2.79 5.76
C LEU A 69 -28.16 -3.98 6.53
N THR A 70 -27.44 -4.47 7.52
CA THR A 70 -27.89 -5.58 8.37
C THR A 70 -29.16 -5.21 9.11
N GLU A 71 -29.22 -4.02 9.70
CA GLU A 71 -30.43 -3.52 10.40
C GLU A 71 -31.60 -3.38 9.44
N ALA A 72 -31.37 -2.86 8.25
CA ALA A 72 -32.43 -2.71 7.24
C ALA A 72 -32.97 -4.06 6.78
N ARG A 73 -32.10 -5.04 6.53
CA ARG A 73 -32.52 -6.40 6.16
C ARG A 73 -33.31 -7.06 7.25
N ASN A 74 -32.90 -6.91 8.50
CA ASN A 74 -33.61 -7.47 9.65
C ASN A 74 -35.00 -6.84 9.78
N ALA A 75 -35.12 -5.53 9.64
CA ALA A 75 -36.39 -4.83 9.67
C ALA A 75 -37.30 -5.26 8.51
N TYR A 76 -36.77 -5.38 7.31
CA TYR A 76 -37.51 -5.87 6.14
C TYR A 76 -38.04 -7.28 6.38
N ASN A 77 -37.22 -8.19 6.87
CA ASN A 77 -37.59 -9.58 7.14
C ASN A 77 -38.71 -9.66 8.19
N LYS A 78 -38.66 -8.83 9.23
CA LYS A 78 -39.71 -8.75 10.22
C LYS A 78 -41.05 -8.30 9.62
N ILE A 79 -41.03 -7.31 8.74
CA ILE A 79 -42.19 -6.83 8.04
C ILE A 79 -42.79 -7.94 7.17
N VAL A 80 -41.95 -8.65 6.42
CA VAL A 80 -42.39 -9.78 5.58
C VAL A 80 -43.06 -10.86 6.43
N VAL A 81 -42.43 -11.28 7.53
CA VAL A 81 -42.94 -12.32 8.41
C VAL A 81 -44.29 -11.88 9.02
N ASN A 82 -44.38 -10.65 9.54
CA ASN A 82 -45.59 -10.14 10.14
C ASN A 82 -46.71 -10.00 9.13
N THR A 83 -46.43 -9.55 7.92
CA THR A 83 -47.40 -9.44 6.84
C THR A 83 -47.93 -10.82 6.42
N THR A 84 -47.06 -11.81 6.31
CA THR A 84 -47.44 -13.20 6.01
C THR A 84 -48.35 -13.76 7.08
N LYS A 85 -48.04 -13.56 8.37
CA LYS A 85 -48.87 -14.02 9.49
C LYS A 85 -50.23 -13.34 9.47
N LEU A 86 -50.32 -12.06 9.18
CA LEU A 86 -51.56 -11.32 9.08
C LEU A 86 -52.44 -11.86 7.96
N ILE A 87 -51.86 -12.11 6.77
CA ILE A 87 -52.58 -12.67 5.61
C ILE A 87 -53.13 -14.07 5.97
N GLU A 88 -52.33 -14.90 6.62
CA GLU A 88 -52.77 -16.23 7.07
C GLU A 88 -53.92 -16.14 8.08
N ALA A 89 -53.81 -15.25 9.04
CA ALA A 89 -54.86 -15.06 10.03
C ALA A 89 -56.18 -14.59 9.41
N VAL A 90 -56.14 -13.63 8.49
CA VAL A 90 -57.31 -13.13 7.78
C VAL A 90 -57.91 -14.23 6.90
N SER A 91 -57.08 -15.02 6.20
CA SER A 91 -57.55 -16.14 5.38
C SER A 91 -58.25 -17.22 6.22
N ASN A 92 -57.67 -17.57 7.37
CA ASN A 92 -58.25 -18.56 8.28
C ASN A 92 -59.57 -18.08 8.87
N GLU A 93 -59.66 -16.82 9.27
CA GLU A 93 -60.90 -16.21 9.77
C GLU A 93 -62.00 -16.24 8.71
N ALA A 94 -61.68 -15.88 7.46
CA ALA A 94 -62.63 -15.92 6.35
C ALA A 94 -63.12 -17.33 6.06
N ILE A 95 -62.28 -18.36 6.22
CA ILE A 95 -62.67 -19.76 6.04
C ILE A 95 -63.57 -20.22 7.18
N ASN A 96 -63.24 -19.84 8.43
CA ASN A 96 -63.98 -20.25 9.58
C ASN A 96 -65.41 -19.63 9.67
N ASP A 97 -65.60 -18.46 9.08
CA ASP A 97 -66.88 -17.78 9.02
C ASP A 97 -67.90 -18.40 8.02
N LYS A 98 -67.39 -19.31 7.21
CA LYS A 98 -68.24 -20.06 6.27
C LYS A 98 -68.72 -21.33 6.90
#